data_6cb11c764796bf232c34899249d72f05
#
_entry.id   6cb11c764796bf232c34899249d72f05
#
_cell.length_a   1.000
_cell.length_b   1.000
_cell.length_c   1.000
_cell.angle_alpha   90.00
_cell.angle_beta   90.00
_cell.angle_gamma   90.00
#
_symmetry.space_group_name_H-M   'P 1'
#
loop_
_entity.id
_entity.type
_entity.pdbx_description
1 polymer ?
#
loop_
_entity_poly.entity_id
_entity_poly.type
_entity_poly.pdbx_seq_one_letter_code
_entity_poly.pdbx_strand_id
1 'polypeptide(L)'
;WYRSRGLGDVYKRQVGRSRGAGLGGGNDEREQTLNQLLVEMDGFSPNEGVIVVAATNRPDVLDPALLRPGRFDRHVVVPTPDINGREKILASHAENVELSKDIDLRSIARGTPGFTGADLANLVNEAALWAARNNKKEVESQDFEYAKDKVLMGSERRTLLILSLIHISEPTRPVP
;
A
#
# COMPACT_ATOMS: atom_id res chain seq x y z
N TRP A 1 14.60 16.63 -12.91
CA TRP A 1 14.63 15.38 -12.13
C TRP A 1 15.67 15.50 -11.02
N TYR A 2 15.28 15.96 -9.85
CA TYR A 2 16.11 15.82 -8.67
C TYR A 2 15.81 14.44 -8.05
N ARG A 3 16.72 13.52 -8.28
CA ARG A 3 16.76 12.20 -7.64
C ARG A 3 17.15 12.41 -6.18
N SER A 4 16.19 12.50 -5.26
CA SER A 4 16.50 12.43 -3.84
C SER A 4 17.03 11.02 -3.55
N ARG A 5 18.31 10.94 -3.23
CA ARG A 5 18.95 9.69 -2.77
C ARG A 5 18.23 9.23 -1.50
N GLY A 6 17.71 8.02 -1.54
CA GLY A 6 16.92 7.45 -0.48
C GLY A 6 17.67 7.30 0.83
N LEU A 7 17.21 8.05 1.79
CA LEU A 7 17.33 7.78 3.23
C LEU A 7 15.97 8.10 3.90
N GLY A 8 14.90 8.11 3.10
CA GLY A 8 13.73 8.86 3.47
C GLY A 8 12.50 8.10 3.90
N ASP A 9 12.12 6.98 3.30
CA ASP A 9 10.73 6.53 3.44
C ASP A 9 10.40 5.90 4.79
N VAL A 10 11.30 5.12 5.36
CA VAL A 10 11.07 4.49 6.68
C VAL A 10 11.23 5.50 7.82
N TYR A 11 12.19 6.42 7.69
CA TYR A 11 12.45 7.44 8.71
C TYR A 11 11.34 8.50 8.77
N LYS A 12 10.84 8.96 7.63
CA LYS A 12 9.77 9.96 7.52
C LYS A 12 8.43 9.47 8.07
N ARG A 13 8.10 8.18 7.89
CA ARG A 13 6.87 7.58 8.45
C ARG A 13 6.85 7.54 9.98
N GLN A 14 8.02 7.50 10.61
CA GLN A 14 8.13 7.41 12.07
C GLN A 14 8.22 8.78 12.76
N VAL A 15 8.80 9.78 12.10
CA VAL A 15 9.02 11.11 12.65
C VAL A 15 7.73 11.92 12.79
N GLY A 16 6.79 11.77 11.84
CA GLY A 16 5.53 12.53 11.83
C GLY A 16 4.45 12.03 12.80
N ARG A 17 4.75 11.10 13.71
CA ARG A 17 3.76 10.51 14.62
C ARG A 17 3.43 11.47 15.77
N SER A 18 2.15 11.50 16.20
CA SER A 18 1.68 12.34 17.31
C SER A 18 2.41 12.03 18.62
N ARG A 19 2.66 13.07 19.41
CA ARG A 19 3.34 13.02 20.71
C ARG A 19 2.48 12.22 21.71
N GLY A 20 3.12 11.33 22.47
CA GLY A 20 2.45 10.62 23.58
C GLY A 20 2.08 9.16 23.32
N ALA A 21 2.41 8.57 22.17
CA ALA A 21 2.05 7.18 21.85
C ALA A 21 3.10 6.13 22.24
N GLY A 22 3.96 6.38 23.21
CA GLY A 22 4.97 5.39 23.60
C GLY A 22 5.73 5.71 24.88
N LEU A 23 5.65 4.83 25.85
CA LEU A 23 6.50 4.76 27.03
C LEU A 23 7.83 4.10 26.65
N GLY A 24 8.91 4.88 26.46
CA GLY A 24 10.25 4.33 26.25
C GLY A 24 11.22 5.33 25.59
N GLY A 25 12.45 5.38 26.04
CA GLY A 25 13.54 6.32 25.72
C GLY A 25 14.00 6.45 24.26
N GLY A 26 13.23 5.99 23.28
CA GLY A 26 13.43 6.24 21.86
C GLY A 26 12.57 7.40 21.31
N ASN A 27 11.82 8.09 22.15
CA ASN A 27 10.92 9.17 21.74
C ASN A 27 11.66 10.51 21.61
N ASP A 28 12.67 10.75 22.44
CA ASP A 28 13.36 12.03 22.51
C ASP A 28 14.07 12.40 21.21
N GLU A 29 14.76 11.43 20.58
CA GLU A 29 15.42 11.65 19.28
C GLU A 29 14.41 11.94 18.15
N ARG A 30 13.25 11.28 18.19
CA ARG A 30 12.19 11.47 17.20
C ARG A 30 11.51 12.82 17.38
N GLU A 31 11.25 13.23 18.61
CA GLU A 31 10.68 14.54 18.92
C GLU A 31 11.66 15.66 18.54
N GLN A 32 12.95 15.46 18.79
CA GLN A 32 13.98 16.42 18.39
C GLN A 32 14.05 16.55 16.88
N THR A 33 14.02 15.42 16.13
CA THR A 33 14.01 15.44 14.66
C THR A 33 12.74 16.08 14.12
N LEU A 34 11.58 15.81 14.72
CA LEU A 34 10.32 16.45 14.34
C LEU A 34 10.38 17.96 14.56
N ASN A 35 10.86 18.41 15.72
CA ASN A 35 11.00 19.82 16.02
C ASN A 35 11.96 20.52 15.05
N GLN A 36 13.07 19.90 14.71
CA GLN A 36 13.99 20.42 13.71
C GLN A 36 13.33 20.53 12.32
N LEU A 37 12.59 19.49 11.91
CA LEU A 37 11.83 19.52 10.65
C LEU A 37 10.81 20.68 10.65
N LEU A 38 10.11 20.92 11.75
CA LEU A 38 9.15 22.01 11.88
C LEU A 38 9.84 23.39 11.76
N VAL A 39 11.00 23.55 12.36
CA VAL A 39 11.79 24.80 12.28
C VAL A 39 12.26 25.04 10.86
N GLU A 40 12.78 24.03 10.19
CA GLU A 40 13.20 24.14 8.79
C GLU A 40 12.03 24.47 7.85
N MET A 41 10.84 23.90 8.10
CA MET A 41 9.63 24.22 7.33
C MET A 41 9.19 25.67 7.53
N ASP A 42 9.25 26.16 8.77
CA ASP A 42 8.88 27.55 9.10
C ASP A 42 9.92 28.58 8.56
N GLY A 43 11.13 28.12 8.26
CA GLY A 43 12.22 28.92 7.69
C GLY A 43 12.14 29.12 6.16
N PHE A 44 11.27 28.40 5.47
CA PHE A 44 11.13 28.58 4.02
C PHE A 44 10.43 29.92 3.69
N SER A 45 11.16 30.81 3.00
CA SER A 45 10.54 32.00 2.45
C SER A 45 9.60 31.65 1.30
N PRO A 46 8.41 32.29 1.21
CA PRO A 46 7.44 32.00 0.13
C PRO A 46 7.97 32.19 -1.29
N ASN A 47 9.11 32.83 -1.45
CA ASN A 47 9.72 33.17 -2.74
C ASN A 47 10.79 32.18 -3.23
N GLU A 48 11.11 31.13 -2.47
CA GLU A 48 12.18 30.19 -2.86
C GLU A 48 11.73 29.12 -3.87
N GLY A 49 10.44 29.04 -4.19
CA GLY A 49 9.91 28.09 -5.17
C GLY A 49 10.03 26.63 -4.75
N VAL A 50 10.25 26.34 -3.46
CA VAL A 50 10.34 24.98 -2.93
C VAL A 50 8.95 24.47 -2.57
N ILE A 51 8.59 23.28 -3.09
CA ILE A 51 7.36 22.60 -2.75
C ILE A 51 7.70 21.37 -1.89
N VAL A 52 7.18 21.34 -0.67
CA VAL A 52 7.34 20.20 0.23
C VAL A 52 6.12 19.28 0.10
N VAL A 53 6.34 18.02 -0.22
CA VAL A 53 5.29 17.01 -0.36
C VAL A 53 5.57 15.86 0.59
N ALA A 54 4.56 15.46 1.36
CA ALA A 54 4.58 14.28 2.21
C ALA A 54 3.41 13.35 1.87
N ALA A 55 3.62 12.05 2.00
CA ALA A 55 2.59 11.05 1.80
C ALA A 55 2.53 10.08 2.98
N THR A 56 1.33 9.73 3.40
CA THR A 56 1.09 8.74 4.44
C THR A 56 -0.20 7.97 4.16
N ASN A 57 -0.23 6.71 4.57
CA ASN A 57 -1.46 5.90 4.59
C ASN A 57 -2.16 5.93 5.97
N ARG A 58 -1.61 6.69 6.93
CA ARG A 58 -2.15 6.84 8.29
C ARG A 58 -2.20 8.30 8.72
N PRO A 59 -3.17 9.09 8.21
CA PRO A 59 -3.29 10.49 8.58
C PRO A 59 -3.67 10.69 10.06
N ASP A 60 -4.29 9.68 10.67
CA ASP A 60 -4.73 9.63 12.07
C ASP A 60 -3.59 9.74 13.10
N VAL A 61 -2.38 9.35 12.70
CA VAL A 61 -1.21 9.34 13.60
C VAL A 61 -0.27 10.53 13.40
N LEU A 62 -0.58 11.45 12.48
CA LEU A 62 0.24 12.63 12.25
C LEU A 62 0.15 13.63 13.42
N ASP A 63 1.28 14.29 13.71
CA ASP A 63 1.29 15.38 14.68
C ASP A 63 0.50 16.58 14.11
N PRO A 64 -0.48 17.12 14.88
CA PRO A 64 -1.27 18.28 14.46
C PRO A 64 -0.42 19.51 14.11
N ALA A 65 0.79 19.62 14.66
CA ALA A 65 1.72 20.71 14.35
C ALA A 65 2.19 20.71 12.89
N LEU A 66 2.21 19.55 12.22
CA LEU A 66 2.53 19.44 10.80
C LEU A 66 1.41 19.96 9.89
N LEU A 67 0.17 19.92 10.37
CA LEU A 67 -1.03 20.26 9.60
C LEU A 67 -1.45 21.73 9.74
N ARG A 68 -0.63 22.56 10.41
CA ARG A 68 -0.91 24.00 10.57
C ARG A 68 -0.67 24.76 9.27
N PRO A 69 -1.39 25.87 9.05
CA PRO A 69 -1.14 26.77 7.93
C PRO A 69 0.33 27.19 7.84
N GLY A 70 0.87 27.26 6.64
CA GLY A 70 2.29 27.55 6.39
C GLY A 70 3.20 26.32 6.37
N ARG A 71 2.67 25.12 6.65
CA ARG A 71 3.38 23.83 6.57
C ARG A 71 2.67 22.93 5.57
N PHE A 72 2.07 21.80 5.99
CA PHE A 72 1.22 20.98 5.11
C PHE A 72 -0.21 21.49 5.14
N ASP A 73 -0.46 22.59 4.47
CA ASP A 73 -1.75 23.28 4.44
C ASP A 73 -2.76 22.62 3.47
N ARG A 74 -2.27 21.84 2.52
CA ARG A 74 -3.11 21.15 1.52
C ARG A 74 -3.09 19.64 1.73
N HIS A 75 -4.28 19.10 1.96
CA HIS A 75 -4.49 17.68 2.08
C HIS A 75 -5.15 17.13 0.82
N VAL A 76 -4.47 16.18 0.17
CA VAL A 76 -5.03 15.47 -1.00
C VAL A 76 -5.24 14.03 -0.61
N VAL A 77 -6.50 13.62 -0.60
CA VAL A 77 -6.86 12.20 -0.40
C VAL A 77 -6.84 11.50 -1.74
N VAL A 78 -6.05 10.42 -1.84
CA VAL A 78 -6.01 9.55 -3.02
C VAL A 78 -6.95 8.37 -2.77
N PRO A 79 -8.14 8.34 -3.39
CA PRO A 79 -9.09 7.24 -3.21
C PRO A 79 -8.62 5.98 -3.95
N THR A 80 -9.28 4.84 -3.68
CA THR A 80 -9.13 3.64 -4.51
C THR A 80 -9.53 3.93 -5.95
N PRO A 81 -8.85 3.35 -6.94
CA PRO A 81 -9.06 3.68 -8.35
C PRO A 81 -10.44 3.22 -8.84
N ASP A 82 -11.05 4.02 -9.70
CA ASP A 82 -12.25 3.66 -10.47
C ASP A 82 -11.91 2.63 -11.57
N ILE A 83 -12.90 2.20 -12.34
CA ILE A 83 -12.72 1.20 -13.41
C ILE A 83 -11.67 1.65 -14.43
N ASN A 84 -11.72 2.92 -14.86
CA ASN A 84 -10.77 3.46 -15.83
C ASN A 84 -9.36 3.59 -15.23
N GLY A 85 -9.27 3.96 -13.97
CA GLY A 85 -8.02 3.99 -13.21
C GLY A 85 -7.40 2.60 -13.09
N ARG A 86 -8.21 1.58 -12.75
CA ARG A 86 -7.74 0.19 -12.66
C ARG A 86 -7.27 -0.34 -14.02
N GLU A 87 -7.98 -0.05 -15.10
CA GLU A 87 -7.56 -0.43 -16.45
C GLU A 87 -6.18 0.15 -16.79
N LYS A 88 -5.94 1.44 -16.52
CA LYS A 88 -4.64 2.09 -16.75
C LYS A 88 -3.53 1.51 -15.87
N ILE A 89 -3.83 1.21 -14.62
CA ILE A 89 -2.87 0.58 -13.69
C ILE A 89 -2.52 -0.82 -14.18
N LEU A 90 -3.50 -1.63 -14.57
CA LEU A 90 -3.28 -2.95 -15.16
C LEU A 90 -2.42 -2.87 -16.42
N ALA A 91 -2.70 -1.93 -17.33
CA ALA A 91 -1.92 -1.72 -18.54
C ALA A 91 -0.45 -1.39 -18.22
N SER A 92 -0.21 -0.50 -17.26
CA SER A 92 1.16 -0.14 -16.85
C SER A 92 1.92 -1.32 -16.24
N HIS A 93 1.29 -2.15 -15.41
CA HIS A 93 1.95 -3.34 -14.85
C HIS A 93 2.10 -4.48 -15.85
N ALA A 94 1.26 -4.52 -16.87
CA ALA A 94 1.30 -5.53 -17.93
C ALA A 94 2.33 -5.22 -19.03
N GLU A 95 2.93 -4.03 -19.09
CA GLU A 95 3.92 -3.65 -20.12
C GLU A 95 5.10 -4.62 -20.23
N ASN A 96 5.49 -5.27 -19.14
CA ASN A 96 6.61 -6.21 -19.10
C ASN A 96 6.17 -7.68 -19.16
N VAL A 97 4.89 -7.95 -19.42
CA VAL A 97 4.31 -9.29 -19.45
C VAL A 97 3.76 -9.56 -20.84
N GLU A 98 4.12 -10.69 -21.44
CA GLU A 98 3.57 -11.11 -22.73
C GLU A 98 2.11 -11.54 -22.55
N LEU A 99 1.19 -10.67 -22.95
CA LEU A 99 -0.25 -10.91 -22.90
C LEU A 99 -0.75 -11.49 -24.22
N SER A 100 -1.67 -12.45 -24.14
CA SER A 100 -2.41 -12.91 -25.32
C SER A 100 -3.29 -11.78 -25.89
N LYS A 101 -3.47 -11.79 -27.21
CA LYS A 101 -4.25 -10.77 -27.95
C LYS A 101 -5.73 -10.72 -27.55
N ASP A 102 -6.23 -11.79 -26.96
CA ASP A 102 -7.63 -11.94 -26.57
C ASP A 102 -7.94 -11.35 -25.18
N ILE A 103 -6.95 -10.77 -24.50
CA ILE A 103 -7.13 -10.20 -23.17
C ILE A 103 -7.74 -8.82 -23.25
N ASP A 104 -8.91 -8.67 -22.64
CA ASP A 104 -9.55 -7.38 -22.38
C ASP A 104 -9.25 -6.92 -20.94
N LEU A 105 -8.26 -6.03 -20.78
CA LEU A 105 -7.90 -5.43 -19.48
C LEU A 105 -9.07 -4.70 -18.83
N ARG A 106 -10.00 -4.18 -19.63
CA ARG A 106 -11.19 -3.52 -19.13
C ARG A 106 -12.16 -4.50 -18.47
N SER A 107 -12.28 -5.70 -19.00
CA SER A 107 -13.07 -6.78 -18.38
C SER A 107 -12.45 -7.19 -17.04
N ILE A 108 -11.12 -7.32 -16.97
CA ILE A 108 -10.40 -7.62 -15.73
C ILE A 108 -10.62 -6.48 -14.71
N ALA A 109 -10.51 -5.22 -15.13
CA ALA A 109 -10.77 -4.06 -14.27
C ALA A 109 -12.19 -4.00 -13.72
N ARG A 110 -13.19 -4.46 -14.48
CA ARG A 110 -14.59 -4.60 -14.00
C ARG A 110 -14.73 -5.71 -12.96
N GLY A 111 -13.99 -6.81 -13.14
CA GLY A 111 -14.01 -7.98 -12.25
C GLY A 111 -13.23 -7.77 -10.94
N THR A 112 -12.58 -6.63 -10.73
CA THR A 112 -11.74 -6.34 -9.55
C THR A 112 -12.20 -5.10 -8.77
N PRO A 113 -13.46 -5.04 -8.29
CA PRO A 113 -13.93 -3.89 -7.53
C PRO A 113 -13.17 -3.76 -6.21
N GLY A 114 -12.82 -2.52 -5.83
CA GLY A 114 -12.12 -2.24 -4.57
C GLY A 114 -10.63 -2.54 -4.53
N PHE A 115 -10.05 -3.11 -5.60
CA PHE A 115 -8.61 -3.37 -5.65
C PHE A 115 -7.82 -2.06 -5.70
N THR A 116 -6.76 -2.03 -4.91
CA THR A 116 -5.75 -0.96 -4.92
C THR A 116 -4.73 -1.18 -6.05
N GLY A 117 -3.87 -0.20 -6.29
CA GLY A 117 -2.78 -0.37 -7.24
C GLY A 117 -1.85 -1.54 -6.90
N ALA A 118 -1.60 -1.78 -5.60
CA ALA A 118 -0.78 -2.90 -5.14
C ALA A 118 -1.46 -4.26 -5.39
N ASP A 119 -2.78 -4.34 -5.20
CA ASP A 119 -3.53 -5.57 -5.47
C ASP A 119 -3.55 -5.90 -6.96
N LEU A 120 -3.68 -4.88 -7.82
CA LEU A 120 -3.63 -5.03 -9.28
C LEU A 120 -2.23 -5.45 -9.77
N ALA A 121 -1.18 -4.88 -9.19
CA ALA A 121 0.20 -5.31 -9.46
C ALA A 121 0.42 -6.77 -9.08
N ASN A 122 -0.07 -7.17 -7.89
CA ASN A 122 0.00 -8.55 -7.44
C ASN A 122 -0.81 -9.49 -8.33
N LEU A 123 -1.99 -9.06 -8.80
CA LEU A 123 -2.83 -9.82 -9.72
C LEU A 123 -2.09 -10.14 -11.03
N VAL A 124 -1.45 -9.14 -11.65
CA VAL A 124 -0.65 -9.34 -12.88
C VAL A 124 0.52 -10.29 -12.62
N ASN A 125 1.23 -10.11 -11.51
CA ASN A 125 2.35 -10.98 -11.13
C ASN A 125 1.89 -12.44 -10.91
N GLU A 126 0.79 -12.66 -10.20
CA GLU A 126 0.26 -14.01 -9.96
C GLU A 126 -0.24 -14.68 -11.25
N ALA A 127 -0.85 -13.92 -12.18
CA ALA A 127 -1.24 -14.43 -13.48
C ALA A 127 -0.02 -14.85 -14.31
N ALA A 128 1.03 -14.05 -14.34
CA ALA A 128 2.28 -14.37 -15.01
C ALA A 128 2.96 -15.62 -14.41
N LEU A 129 3.01 -15.72 -13.07
CA LEU A 129 3.56 -16.89 -12.39
C LEU A 129 2.75 -18.15 -12.69
N TRP A 130 1.43 -18.04 -12.79
CA TRP A 130 0.59 -19.18 -13.13
C TRP A 130 0.79 -19.64 -14.58
N ALA A 131 0.87 -18.72 -15.53
CA ALA A 131 1.20 -19.02 -16.92
C ALA A 131 2.57 -19.70 -17.03
N ALA A 132 3.59 -19.19 -16.35
CA ALA A 132 4.93 -19.77 -16.32
C ALA A 132 4.95 -21.20 -15.75
N ARG A 133 4.19 -21.48 -14.67
CA ARG A 133 4.05 -22.84 -14.10
C ARG A 133 3.44 -23.82 -15.09
N ASN A 134 2.56 -23.35 -15.94
CA ASN A 134 1.90 -24.15 -16.99
C ASN A 134 2.69 -24.18 -18.32
N ASN A 135 3.94 -23.67 -18.32
CA ASN A 135 4.81 -23.58 -19.49
C ASN A 135 4.18 -22.83 -20.67
N LYS A 136 3.28 -21.87 -20.41
CA LYS A 136 2.69 -21.00 -21.42
C LYS A 136 3.69 -19.88 -21.76
N LYS A 137 3.71 -19.44 -23.00
CA LYS A 137 4.52 -18.30 -23.47
C LYS A 137 3.84 -16.95 -23.21
N GLU A 138 2.53 -16.95 -23.24
CA GLU A 138 1.69 -15.76 -23.09
C GLU A 138 0.70 -16.00 -21.94
N VAL A 139 0.33 -14.93 -21.25
CA VAL A 139 -0.69 -14.97 -20.21
C VAL A 139 -2.06 -14.88 -20.87
N GLU A 140 -2.98 -15.76 -20.50
CA GLU A 140 -4.34 -15.84 -21.01
C GLU A 140 -5.36 -15.30 -20.01
N SER A 141 -6.60 -15.07 -20.45
CA SER A 141 -7.70 -14.60 -19.57
C SER A 141 -7.98 -15.57 -18.42
N GLN A 142 -7.83 -16.88 -18.63
CA GLN A 142 -8.01 -17.90 -17.59
C GLN A 142 -6.96 -17.78 -16.46
N ASP A 143 -5.74 -17.36 -16.79
CA ASP A 143 -4.68 -17.19 -15.80
C ASP A 143 -4.99 -16.00 -14.88
N PHE A 144 -5.60 -14.94 -15.41
CA PHE A 144 -6.13 -13.83 -14.61
C PHE A 144 -7.32 -14.21 -13.73
N GLU A 145 -8.23 -15.06 -14.20
CA GLU A 145 -9.33 -15.56 -13.37
C GLU A 145 -8.79 -16.37 -12.18
N TYR A 146 -7.84 -17.28 -12.43
CA TYR A 146 -7.19 -18.04 -11.35
C TYR A 146 -6.44 -17.13 -10.38
N ALA A 147 -5.69 -16.16 -10.90
CA ALA A 147 -4.96 -15.21 -10.06
C ALA A 147 -5.91 -14.36 -9.21
N LYS A 148 -7.04 -13.92 -9.77
CA LYS A 148 -8.08 -13.18 -9.06
C LYS A 148 -8.62 -13.99 -7.88
N ASP A 149 -9.01 -15.23 -8.11
CA ASP A 149 -9.51 -16.12 -7.07
C ASP A 149 -8.46 -16.32 -5.96
N LYS A 150 -7.20 -16.51 -6.34
CA LYS A 150 -6.09 -16.65 -5.40
C LYS A 150 -5.87 -15.40 -4.55
N VAL A 151 -5.91 -14.21 -5.13
CA VAL A 151 -5.74 -12.93 -4.43
C VAL A 151 -6.90 -12.70 -3.47
N LEU A 152 -8.14 -12.96 -3.89
CA LEU A 152 -9.34 -12.84 -3.07
C LEU A 152 -9.34 -13.87 -1.92
N MET A 153 -9.05 -15.14 -2.20
CA MET A 153 -9.02 -16.21 -1.19
C MET A 153 -7.81 -16.12 -0.26
N GLY A 154 -6.73 -15.47 -0.66
CA GLY A 154 -5.53 -15.28 0.16
C GLY A 154 -5.76 -14.47 1.43
N SER A 155 -6.71 -13.53 1.42
CA SER A 155 -7.14 -12.76 2.59
C SER A 155 -8.02 -13.57 3.55
N GLU A 156 -8.86 -14.44 3.02
CA GLU A 156 -9.80 -15.26 3.83
C GLU A 156 -9.12 -16.48 4.49
N ARG A 157 -8.18 -17.14 3.82
CA ARG A 157 -7.49 -18.32 4.38
C ARG A 157 -6.68 -18.02 5.64
N ARG A 158 -6.16 -16.83 5.82
CA ARG A 158 -5.46 -16.44 7.06
C ARG A 158 -6.43 -16.42 8.26
N THR A 159 -7.67 -16.02 8.05
CA THR A 159 -8.69 -15.96 9.09
C THR A 159 -9.21 -17.38 9.43
N LEU A 160 -9.40 -18.24 8.42
CA LEU A 160 -9.87 -19.62 8.60
C LEU A 160 -8.84 -20.52 9.32
N LEU A 161 -7.54 -20.34 9.05
CA LEU A 161 -6.47 -21.07 9.74
C LEU A 161 -6.44 -20.74 11.24
N ILE A 162 -6.67 -19.47 11.61
CA ILE A 162 -6.72 -19.06 13.03
C ILE A 162 -7.92 -19.70 13.74
N LEU A 163 -9.10 -19.74 13.11
CA LEU A 163 -10.30 -20.36 13.68
C LEU A 163 -10.15 -21.88 13.83
N SER A 164 -9.50 -22.56 12.89
CA SER A 164 -9.28 -24.02 12.98
C SER A 164 -8.26 -24.38 14.07
N LEU A 165 -7.25 -23.55 14.30
CA LEU A 165 -6.26 -23.76 15.36
C LEU A 165 -6.85 -23.53 16.76
N ILE A 166 -7.82 -22.64 16.92
CA ILE A 166 -8.51 -22.39 18.18
C ILE A 166 -9.39 -23.60 18.57
N HIS A 167 -9.96 -24.32 17.58
CA HIS A 167 -10.83 -25.47 17.83
C HIS A 167 -10.07 -26.77 18.21
N ILE A 168 -8.77 -26.85 17.90
CA ILE A 168 -7.93 -28.03 18.19
C ILE A 168 -7.34 -27.98 19.62
N SER A 169 -7.38 -26.83 20.31
CA SER A 169 -6.75 -26.66 21.62
C SER A 169 -7.65 -26.88 22.83
N GLU A 170 -8.87 -27.37 22.68
CA GLU A 170 -9.73 -27.68 23.82
C GLU A 170 -9.53 -29.14 24.24
N PRO A 171 -8.82 -29.42 25.37
CA PRO A 171 -8.67 -30.77 25.85
C PRO A 171 -10.02 -31.25 26.42
N THR A 172 -10.58 -32.31 25.84
CA THR A 172 -11.70 -33.05 26.40
C THR A 172 -11.34 -33.50 27.81
N ARG A 173 -11.93 -32.88 28.83
CA ARG A 173 -11.91 -33.41 30.21
C ARG A 173 -12.65 -34.73 30.26
N PRO A 174 -12.08 -35.79 30.82
CA PRO A 174 -12.83 -36.98 31.10
C PRO A 174 -13.84 -36.68 32.23
N VAL A 175 -15.09 -37.06 31.96
CA VAL A 175 -16.16 -37.00 32.94
C VAL A 175 -15.97 -38.20 33.88
N PRO A 176 -16.10 -38.03 35.21
CA PRO A 176 -15.99 -39.10 36.20
C PRO A 176 -17.13 -40.11 36.13
#